data_350c7e95d1bf71c6b5ff20ed087b7119
#
_entry.id   350c7e95d1bf71c6b5ff20ed087b7119
#
_cell.length_a   1.000
_cell.length_b   1.000
_cell.length_c   1.000
_cell.angle_alpha   90.00
_cell.angle_beta   90.00
_cell.angle_gamma   90.00
#
_symmetry.space_group_name_H-M   'P 1'
#
loop_
_entity.id
_entity.type
_entity.pdbx_description
1 polymer ?
#
loop_
_entity_poly.entity_id
_entity_poly.type
_entity_poly.pdbx_seq_one_letter_code
_entity_poly.pdbx_strand_id
1 'polypeptide(L)'
;MKHTFRSLLLAATLASPLFAADAPNYAIQPVLHPGTEKRHESFNVISKQGAAELVFLGDSITHAWEGRGKAVWDKTWAPLKAANFGISGDRTEHVLWRLDHGNFDGLKPKAIVLMIGTNNTGHQGRPQKEIDNAVYKCTAEQTAVGIKAILASLQKKCPDAKILVLGIFPRGADKNDKFRQQNEATNAIIKGYADGKKVFFLDVSDKFLEADGTLPKSIMPDLLHPNEKGYQIWSDAMEAKVKELLK
;
A
#
# COMPACT_ATOMS: atom_id res chain seq x y z
N MET A 1 -53.25 43.05 -51.01
CA MET A 1 -51.92 42.90 -50.42
C MET A 1 -51.95 41.85 -49.29
N LYS A 2 -51.36 40.67 -49.55
CA LYS A 2 -51.38 39.54 -48.60
C LYS A 2 -49.95 39.43 -48.02
N HIS A 3 -49.80 39.73 -46.71
CA HIS A 3 -48.50 39.56 -46.01
C HIS A 3 -48.44 38.14 -45.40
N THR A 4 -47.51 37.33 -45.91
CA THR A 4 -47.18 36.03 -45.41
C THR A 4 -46.06 36.18 -44.34
N PHE A 5 -46.40 35.91 -43.07
CA PHE A 5 -45.39 35.77 -41.99
C PHE A 5 -44.74 34.38 -42.07
N ARG A 6 -43.44 34.36 -42.29
CA ARG A 6 -42.64 33.15 -42.16
C ARG A 6 -42.11 33.11 -40.73
N SER A 7 -42.58 32.13 -39.95
CA SER A 7 -42.03 31.83 -38.63
C SER A 7 -40.75 30.99 -38.78
N LEU A 8 -39.64 31.55 -38.29
CA LEU A 8 -38.36 30.84 -38.19
C LEU A 8 -38.37 30.04 -36.87
N LEU A 9 -38.42 28.72 -36.97
CA LEU A 9 -38.18 27.83 -35.80
C LEU A 9 -36.66 27.73 -35.58
N LEU A 10 -36.19 28.27 -34.45
CA LEU A 10 -34.82 28.13 -33.99
C LEU A 10 -34.74 26.79 -33.20
N ALA A 11 -34.12 25.77 -33.78
CA ALA A 11 -33.85 24.52 -33.13
C ALA A 11 -32.63 24.68 -32.19
N ALA A 12 -32.87 24.78 -30.89
CA ALA A 12 -31.83 24.76 -29.87
C ALA A 12 -31.36 23.31 -29.66
N THR A 13 -30.17 22.99 -30.17
CA THR A 13 -29.48 21.75 -29.88
C THR A 13 -28.93 21.80 -28.45
N LEU A 14 -29.57 21.08 -27.53
CA LEU A 14 -29.06 20.83 -26.20
C LEU A 14 -27.86 19.89 -26.32
N ALA A 15 -26.66 20.41 -26.24
CA ALA A 15 -25.45 19.64 -26.06
C ALA A 15 -25.46 19.08 -24.64
N SER A 16 -25.71 17.78 -24.48
CA SER A 16 -25.52 17.07 -23.22
C SER A 16 -24.04 17.16 -22.85
N PRO A 17 -23.69 17.51 -21.59
CA PRO A 17 -22.31 17.45 -21.17
C PRO A 17 -21.84 16.00 -21.25
N LEU A 18 -20.80 15.73 -22.06
CA LEU A 18 -20.03 14.50 -21.99
C LEU A 18 -19.40 14.49 -20.59
N PHE A 19 -19.95 13.68 -19.67
CA PHE A 19 -19.22 13.32 -18.48
C PHE A 19 -17.98 12.56 -18.96
N ALA A 20 -16.81 13.15 -18.76
CA ALA A 20 -15.56 12.43 -18.91
C ALA A 20 -15.65 11.22 -17.98
N ALA A 21 -15.57 10.01 -18.54
CA ALA A 21 -15.52 8.79 -17.72
C ALA A 21 -14.36 8.98 -16.73
N ASP A 22 -14.65 8.82 -15.44
CA ASP A 22 -13.63 8.90 -14.42
C ASP A 22 -12.47 7.96 -14.78
N ALA A 23 -11.24 8.48 -14.69
CA ALA A 23 -10.06 7.68 -15.01
C ALA A 23 -10.07 6.40 -14.15
N PRO A 24 -9.71 5.24 -14.74
CA PRO A 24 -9.81 3.97 -14.03
C PRO A 24 -8.99 4.02 -12.73
N ASN A 25 -9.59 3.55 -11.64
CA ASN A 25 -8.86 3.40 -10.39
C ASN A 25 -8.07 2.08 -10.42
N TYR A 26 -6.84 2.14 -10.89
CA TYR A 26 -5.96 0.96 -10.95
C TYR A 26 -5.68 0.36 -9.58
N ALA A 27 -5.67 1.15 -8.51
CA ALA A 27 -5.34 0.70 -7.16
C ALA A 27 -6.25 -0.43 -6.60
N ILE A 28 -7.41 -0.65 -7.22
CA ILE A 28 -8.38 -1.70 -6.86
C ILE A 28 -8.63 -2.73 -7.97
N GLN A 29 -7.85 -2.70 -9.05
CA GLN A 29 -7.95 -3.66 -10.15
C GLN A 29 -6.88 -4.75 -9.99
N PRO A 30 -7.19 -5.93 -9.43
CA PRO A 30 -6.18 -6.93 -9.17
C PRO A 30 -5.45 -7.32 -10.45
N VAL A 31 -4.13 -7.23 -10.43
CA VAL A 31 -3.28 -7.59 -11.57
C VAL A 31 -1.98 -8.21 -11.08
N LEU A 32 -1.51 -9.25 -11.78
CA LEU A 32 -0.23 -9.87 -11.49
C LEU A 32 0.92 -8.86 -11.67
N HIS A 33 1.82 -8.80 -10.69
CA HIS A 33 3.08 -8.09 -10.85
C HIS A 33 4.06 -8.97 -11.67
N PRO A 34 4.37 -8.62 -12.92
CA PRO A 34 5.18 -9.48 -13.78
C PRO A 34 6.58 -9.79 -13.20
N GLY A 35 6.97 -11.07 -13.27
CA GLY A 35 8.29 -11.52 -12.80
C GLY A 35 8.36 -11.82 -11.30
N THR A 36 7.24 -11.78 -10.58
CA THR A 36 7.18 -12.08 -9.14
C THR A 36 6.55 -13.43 -8.82
N GLU A 37 6.22 -14.23 -9.82
CA GLU A 37 5.45 -15.46 -9.72
C GLU A 37 6.08 -16.47 -8.76
N LYS A 38 7.42 -16.67 -8.83
CA LYS A 38 8.14 -17.58 -7.93
C LYS A 38 8.05 -17.15 -6.47
N ARG A 39 8.17 -15.84 -6.21
CA ARG A 39 8.06 -15.31 -4.85
C ARG A 39 6.63 -15.39 -4.34
N HIS A 40 5.67 -15.08 -5.18
CA HIS A 40 4.25 -15.28 -4.89
C HIS A 40 3.96 -16.73 -4.48
N GLU A 41 4.42 -17.71 -5.27
CA GLU A 41 4.21 -19.12 -4.97
C GLU A 41 4.90 -19.58 -3.67
N SER A 42 6.07 -19.03 -3.33
CA SER A 42 6.70 -19.29 -2.04
C SER A 42 5.81 -18.87 -0.86
N PHE A 43 5.05 -17.80 -1.00
CA PHE A 43 4.09 -17.37 0.01
C PHE A 43 2.86 -18.29 0.09
N ASN A 44 2.44 -18.85 -1.04
CA ASN A 44 1.38 -19.86 -1.07
C ASN A 44 1.79 -21.13 -0.30
N VAL A 45 3.07 -21.53 -0.43
CA VAL A 45 3.61 -22.64 0.37
C VAL A 45 3.56 -22.31 1.86
N ILE A 46 4.05 -21.14 2.28
CA ILE A 46 4.00 -20.69 3.68
C ILE A 46 2.54 -20.60 4.17
N SER A 47 1.64 -20.13 3.31
CA SER A 47 0.20 -20.03 3.64
C SER A 47 -0.40 -21.40 3.93
N LYS A 48 -0.14 -22.40 3.09
CA LYS A 48 -0.61 -23.76 3.26
C LYS A 48 -0.01 -24.47 4.51
N GLN A 49 1.22 -24.13 4.89
CA GLN A 49 1.85 -24.65 6.09
C GLN A 49 1.19 -24.15 7.38
N GLY A 50 0.59 -22.97 7.36
CA GLY A 50 -0.20 -22.40 8.45
C GLY A 50 0.57 -22.05 9.73
N ALA A 51 1.92 -22.05 9.71
CA ALA A 51 2.75 -21.92 10.89
C ALA A 51 3.03 -20.49 11.35
N ALA A 52 2.82 -19.50 10.48
CA ALA A 52 3.12 -18.11 10.80
C ALA A 52 2.06 -17.52 11.74
N GLU A 53 2.52 -16.96 12.87
CA GLU A 53 1.66 -16.26 13.84
C GLU A 53 1.63 -14.75 13.60
N LEU A 54 2.65 -14.21 12.94
CA LEU A 54 2.80 -12.80 12.54
C LEU A 54 3.15 -12.73 11.06
N VAL A 55 2.48 -11.87 10.29
CA VAL A 55 2.79 -11.70 8.87
C VAL A 55 3.04 -10.22 8.56
N PHE A 56 4.16 -9.95 7.88
CA PHE A 56 4.47 -8.64 7.32
C PHE A 56 4.11 -8.64 5.84
N LEU A 57 3.13 -7.84 5.46
CA LEU A 57 2.64 -7.71 4.08
C LEU A 57 2.97 -6.33 3.52
N GLY A 58 3.60 -6.28 2.34
CA GLY A 58 3.96 -5.01 1.73
C GLY A 58 4.81 -5.13 0.47
N ASP A 59 5.57 -4.09 0.20
CA ASP A 59 6.39 -3.91 -0.99
C ASP A 59 7.90 -4.15 -0.74
N SER A 60 8.79 -3.41 -1.46
CA SER A 60 10.25 -3.52 -1.32
C SER A 60 10.75 -3.22 0.10
N ILE A 61 10.10 -2.32 0.81
CA ILE A 61 10.51 -1.96 2.17
C ILE A 61 10.23 -3.14 3.11
N THR A 62 9.10 -3.83 2.93
CA THR A 62 8.82 -5.09 3.65
C THR A 62 9.71 -6.22 3.17
N HIS A 63 9.92 -6.38 1.85
CA HIS A 63 10.78 -7.43 1.29
C HIS A 63 12.20 -7.37 1.89
N ALA A 64 12.76 -6.19 2.04
CA ALA A 64 14.15 -6.02 2.46
C ALA A 64 14.41 -6.30 3.96
N TRP A 65 13.41 -6.73 4.73
CA TRP A 65 13.64 -7.44 5.98
C TRP A 65 14.50 -8.71 5.79
N GLU A 66 14.52 -9.30 4.60
CA GLU A 66 15.39 -10.46 4.25
C GLU A 66 16.82 -10.04 3.86
N GLY A 67 17.07 -8.75 3.70
CA GLY A 67 18.36 -8.17 3.33
C GLY A 67 18.84 -7.14 4.34
N ARG A 68 18.58 -5.85 4.09
CA ARG A 68 19.04 -4.75 4.93
C ARG A 68 18.51 -4.81 6.38
N GLY A 69 17.32 -5.36 6.57
CA GLY A 69 16.71 -5.53 7.90
C GLY A 69 17.01 -6.88 8.57
N LYS A 70 17.78 -7.76 7.91
CA LYS A 70 17.89 -9.16 8.34
C LYS A 70 18.39 -9.35 9.77
N ALA A 71 19.39 -8.60 10.19
CA ALA A 71 19.92 -8.71 11.56
C ALA A 71 18.84 -8.36 12.61
N VAL A 72 18.07 -7.32 12.35
CA VAL A 72 16.95 -6.92 13.23
C VAL A 72 15.81 -7.93 13.17
N TRP A 73 15.49 -8.43 11.97
CA TRP A 73 14.47 -9.46 11.78
C TRP A 73 14.77 -10.73 12.58
N ASP A 74 15.97 -11.26 12.43
CA ASP A 74 16.37 -12.50 13.09
C ASP A 74 16.33 -12.38 14.62
N LYS A 75 16.65 -11.19 15.13
CA LYS A 75 16.63 -10.91 16.58
C LYS A 75 15.22 -10.69 17.13
N THR A 76 14.37 -9.97 16.40
CA THR A 76 13.13 -9.42 16.95
C THR A 76 11.88 -10.17 16.46
N TRP A 77 11.79 -10.43 15.15
CA TRP A 77 10.55 -10.91 14.52
C TRP A 77 10.53 -12.40 14.25
N ALA A 78 11.64 -13.00 13.83
CA ALA A 78 11.74 -14.44 13.59
C ALA A 78 11.35 -15.28 14.81
N PRO A 79 11.74 -14.94 16.06
CA PRO A 79 11.31 -15.68 17.25
C PRO A 79 9.81 -15.65 17.50
N LEU A 80 9.08 -14.70 16.90
CA LEU A 80 7.62 -14.57 16.97
C LEU A 80 6.91 -15.33 15.85
N LYS A 81 7.59 -16.25 15.17
CA LYS A 81 7.08 -16.99 14.00
C LYS A 81 6.57 -16.03 12.90
N ALA A 82 7.31 -14.96 12.66
CA ALA A 82 6.97 -13.99 11.64
C ALA A 82 7.29 -14.51 10.24
N ALA A 83 6.42 -14.22 9.29
CA ALA A 83 6.63 -14.46 7.85
C ALA A 83 6.64 -13.14 7.08
N ASN A 84 7.55 -13.02 6.12
CA ASN A 84 7.71 -11.85 5.27
C ASN A 84 7.03 -12.06 3.92
N PHE A 85 5.93 -11.33 3.68
CA PHE A 85 5.15 -11.34 2.44
C PHE A 85 5.37 -10.04 1.64
N GLY A 86 6.56 -9.47 1.69
CA GLY A 86 6.95 -8.31 0.90
C GLY A 86 7.39 -8.70 -0.52
N ILE A 87 6.95 -7.97 -1.54
CA ILE A 87 7.44 -8.05 -2.92
C ILE A 87 7.86 -6.67 -3.39
N SER A 88 9.11 -6.53 -3.82
CA SER A 88 9.62 -5.26 -4.32
C SER A 88 8.83 -4.76 -5.52
N GLY A 89 8.44 -3.49 -5.49
CA GLY A 89 7.65 -2.85 -6.56
C GLY A 89 6.14 -3.02 -6.45
N ASP A 90 5.65 -3.84 -5.52
CA ASP A 90 4.21 -4.03 -5.35
C ASP A 90 3.48 -2.73 -5.07
N ARG A 91 2.34 -2.60 -5.71
CA ARG A 91 1.28 -1.62 -5.47
C ARG A 91 0.08 -2.32 -4.84
N THR A 92 -0.94 -1.58 -4.49
CA THR A 92 -2.15 -2.13 -3.85
C THR A 92 -2.85 -3.19 -4.71
N GLU A 93 -2.96 -2.98 -6.02
CA GLU A 93 -3.55 -3.91 -6.99
C GLU A 93 -2.78 -5.23 -7.09
N HIS A 94 -1.45 -5.21 -6.95
CA HIS A 94 -0.62 -6.42 -6.92
C HIS A 94 -0.87 -7.23 -5.65
N VAL A 95 -0.97 -6.55 -4.50
CA VAL A 95 -1.32 -7.21 -3.24
C VAL A 95 -2.71 -7.81 -3.31
N LEU A 96 -3.71 -7.13 -3.88
CA LEU A 96 -5.04 -7.67 -4.10
C LEU A 96 -5.00 -8.93 -4.96
N TRP A 97 -4.25 -8.88 -6.08
CA TRP A 97 -4.08 -10.07 -6.93
C TRP A 97 -3.50 -11.25 -6.16
N ARG A 98 -2.45 -11.03 -5.36
CA ARG A 98 -1.82 -12.09 -4.57
C ARG A 98 -2.77 -12.71 -3.54
N LEU A 99 -3.61 -11.87 -2.92
CA LEU A 99 -4.63 -12.33 -1.99
C LEU A 99 -5.70 -13.17 -2.69
N ASP A 100 -6.08 -12.83 -3.91
CA ASP A 100 -7.04 -13.61 -4.69
C ASP A 100 -6.44 -14.92 -5.25
N HIS A 101 -5.10 -15.07 -5.23
CA HIS A 101 -4.38 -16.20 -5.82
C HIS A 101 -3.60 -17.02 -4.78
N GLY A 102 -4.15 -17.17 -3.58
CA GLY A 102 -3.68 -18.15 -2.60
C GLY A 102 -2.87 -17.59 -1.43
N ASN A 103 -2.38 -16.35 -1.49
CA ASN A 103 -1.74 -15.79 -0.33
C ASN A 103 -2.74 -15.70 0.85
N PHE A 104 -2.30 -16.08 2.03
CA PHE A 104 -3.08 -16.21 3.27
C PHE A 104 -4.10 -17.36 3.29
N ASP A 105 -4.25 -18.18 2.22
CA ASP A 105 -5.14 -19.34 2.25
C ASP A 105 -4.59 -20.42 3.19
N GLY A 106 -5.32 -20.69 4.26
CA GLY A 106 -4.90 -21.62 5.32
C GLY A 106 -4.12 -21.00 6.47
N LEU A 107 -3.65 -19.74 6.34
CA LEU A 107 -3.03 -19.02 7.45
C LEU A 107 -4.07 -18.57 8.48
N LYS A 108 -3.66 -18.63 9.76
CA LYS A 108 -4.41 -18.10 10.91
C LYS A 108 -3.49 -17.24 11.77
N PRO A 109 -2.92 -16.16 11.24
CA PRO A 109 -2.03 -15.33 12.01
C PRO A 109 -2.79 -14.59 13.11
N LYS A 110 -2.13 -14.35 14.24
CA LYS A 110 -2.65 -13.50 15.32
C LYS A 110 -2.60 -12.03 14.92
N ALA A 111 -1.53 -11.65 14.22
CA ALA A 111 -1.34 -10.26 13.77
C ALA A 111 -0.78 -10.18 12.35
N ILE A 112 -1.18 -9.13 11.64
CA ILE A 112 -0.69 -8.77 10.30
C ILE A 112 -0.20 -7.32 10.37
N VAL A 113 1.03 -7.06 9.95
CA VAL A 113 1.58 -5.71 9.75
C VAL A 113 1.51 -5.40 8.26
N LEU A 114 0.71 -4.41 7.90
CA LEU A 114 0.50 -3.98 6.51
C LEU A 114 1.16 -2.62 6.27
N MET A 115 2.06 -2.55 5.30
CA MET A 115 2.58 -1.28 4.78
C MET A 115 2.71 -1.36 3.26
N ILE A 116 1.91 -0.57 2.55
CA ILE A 116 1.81 -0.56 1.08
C ILE A 116 1.34 0.81 0.60
N GLY A 117 1.73 1.22 -0.62
CA GLY A 117 1.22 2.43 -1.26
C GLY A 117 2.30 3.34 -1.83
N THR A 118 3.56 3.25 -1.35
CA THR A 118 4.63 4.12 -1.87
C THR A 118 4.89 3.92 -3.36
N ASN A 119 4.60 2.74 -3.93
CA ASN A 119 4.74 2.48 -5.37
C ASN A 119 3.52 2.96 -6.17
N ASN A 120 2.32 3.00 -5.59
CA ASN A 120 1.18 3.68 -6.21
C ASN A 120 1.51 5.16 -6.46
N THR A 121 2.22 5.79 -5.52
CA THR A 121 2.76 7.14 -5.67
C THR A 121 3.94 7.20 -6.67
N GLY A 122 4.94 6.34 -6.48
CA GLY A 122 6.21 6.42 -7.21
C GLY A 122 6.18 5.97 -8.67
N HIS A 123 5.18 5.21 -9.08
CA HIS A 123 5.02 4.75 -10.47
C HIS A 123 4.18 5.69 -11.33
N GLN A 124 3.63 6.76 -10.77
CA GLN A 124 2.85 7.73 -11.52
C GLN A 124 3.63 8.31 -12.70
N GLY A 125 2.91 8.53 -13.80
CA GLY A 125 3.47 9.07 -15.03
C GLY A 125 4.31 8.07 -15.84
N ARG A 126 4.41 6.80 -15.43
CA ARG A 126 5.17 5.75 -16.11
C ARG A 126 4.25 4.74 -16.77
N PRO A 127 4.55 4.28 -18.01
CA PRO A 127 3.84 3.15 -18.59
C PRO A 127 4.06 1.88 -17.76
N GLN A 128 3.00 1.09 -17.58
CA GLN A 128 3.06 -0.18 -16.85
C GLN A 128 2.60 -1.31 -17.75
N LYS A 129 3.44 -2.35 -17.89
CA LYS A 129 3.19 -3.48 -18.80
C LYS A 129 1.92 -4.24 -18.46
N GLU A 130 1.64 -4.40 -17.18
CA GLU A 130 0.49 -5.16 -16.65
C GLU A 130 -0.86 -4.48 -16.84
N ILE A 131 -0.86 -3.24 -17.33
CA ILE A 131 -2.05 -2.49 -17.76
C ILE A 131 -1.91 -2.02 -19.21
N ASP A 132 -1.43 -2.89 -20.09
CA ASP A 132 -1.28 -2.65 -21.53
C ASP A 132 -0.42 -1.41 -21.87
N ASN A 133 0.62 -1.15 -21.10
CA ASN A 133 1.48 0.03 -21.18
C ASN A 133 0.74 1.37 -21.00
N ALA A 134 -0.43 1.37 -20.40
CA ALA A 134 -1.08 2.61 -19.99
C ALA A 134 -0.21 3.38 -18.99
N VAL A 135 -0.28 4.71 -19.06
CA VAL A 135 0.41 5.57 -18.10
C VAL A 135 -0.29 5.48 -16.75
N TYR A 136 0.42 4.96 -15.75
CA TYR A 136 -0.11 4.78 -14.41
C TYR A 136 -0.46 6.13 -13.77
N LYS A 137 -1.66 6.22 -13.23
CA LYS A 137 -2.14 7.38 -12.46
C LYS A 137 -2.85 6.85 -11.22
N CYS A 138 -2.51 7.42 -10.08
CA CYS A 138 -3.14 7.04 -8.82
C CYS A 138 -3.06 8.20 -7.82
N THR A 139 -4.18 8.68 -7.34
CA THR A 139 -4.24 9.73 -6.32
C THR A 139 -4.04 9.16 -4.91
N ALA A 140 -3.91 10.02 -3.91
CA ALA A 140 -3.88 9.61 -2.51
C ALA A 140 -5.16 8.87 -2.11
N GLU A 141 -6.32 9.37 -2.54
CA GLU A 141 -7.63 8.77 -2.30
C GLU A 141 -7.75 7.40 -2.96
N GLN A 142 -7.29 7.26 -4.20
CA GLN A 142 -7.29 5.99 -4.92
C GLN A 142 -6.39 4.96 -4.23
N THR A 143 -5.19 5.36 -3.80
CA THR A 143 -4.28 4.51 -3.01
C THR A 143 -4.94 4.07 -1.70
N ALA A 144 -5.58 5.00 -0.99
CA ALA A 144 -6.29 4.69 0.24
C ALA A 144 -7.44 3.70 0.02
N VAL A 145 -8.22 3.85 -1.07
CA VAL A 145 -9.27 2.88 -1.45
C VAL A 145 -8.67 1.51 -1.72
N GLY A 146 -7.50 1.42 -2.38
CA GLY A 146 -6.75 0.18 -2.57
C GLY A 146 -6.37 -0.48 -1.24
N ILE A 147 -5.84 0.29 -0.30
CA ILE A 147 -5.51 -0.20 1.05
C ILE A 147 -6.78 -0.69 1.77
N LYS A 148 -7.90 0.02 1.66
CA LYS A 148 -9.19 -0.41 2.23
C LYS A 148 -9.66 -1.75 1.66
N ALA A 149 -9.49 -1.96 0.35
CA ALA A 149 -9.83 -3.23 -0.30
C ALA A 149 -8.93 -4.38 0.21
N ILE A 150 -7.64 -4.13 0.42
CA ILE A 150 -6.72 -5.10 1.02
C ILE A 150 -7.17 -5.46 2.45
N LEU A 151 -7.52 -4.48 3.27
CA LEU A 151 -8.03 -4.72 4.62
C LEU A 151 -9.27 -5.60 4.62
N ALA A 152 -10.24 -5.32 3.74
CA ALA A 152 -11.44 -6.13 3.60
C ALA A 152 -11.13 -7.58 3.19
N SER A 153 -10.18 -7.79 2.26
CA SER A 153 -9.73 -9.11 1.85
C SER A 153 -9.05 -9.86 3.00
N LEU A 154 -8.16 -9.21 3.74
CA LEU A 154 -7.48 -9.79 4.90
C LEU A 154 -8.44 -10.16 6.01
N GLN A 155 -9.42 -9.30 6.34
CA GLN A 155 -10.45 -9.60 7.36
C GLN A 155 -11.32 -10.78 6.96
N LYS A 156 -11.59 -10.95 5.65
CA LYS A 156 -12.32 -12.13 5.15
C LYS A 156 -11.50 -13.40 5.25
N LYS A 157 -10.20 -13.36 4.92
CA LYS A 157 -9.31 -14.53 4.93
C LYS A 157 -8.87 -14.91 6.35
N CYS A 158 -8.62 -13.92 7.19
CA CYS A 158 -8.10 -14.08 8.55
C CYS A 158 -8.99 -13.31 9.55
N PRO A 159 -10.23 -13.76 9.80
CA PRO A 159 -11.22 -12.99 10.58
C PRO A 159 -10.80 -12.76 12.03
N ASP A 160 -9.91 -13.59 12.57
CA ASP A 160 -9.42 -13.47 13.95
C ASP A 160 -8.15 -12.61 14.07
N ALA A 161 -7.46 -12.34 12.96
CA ALA A 161 -6.25 -11.56 12.98
C ALA A 161 -6.52 -10.08 13.33
N LYS A 162 -5.61 -9.50 14.11
CA LYS A 162 -5.51 -8.06 14.31
C LYS A 162 -4.58 -7.49 13.24
N ILE A 163 -4.98 -6.42 12.56
CA ILE A 163 -4.21 -5.81 11.46
C ILE A 163 -3.65 -4.48 11.91
N LEU A 164 -2.33 -4.35 11.93
CA LEU A 164 -1.63 -3.10 12.14
C LEU A 164 -1.30 -2.48 10.78
N VAL A 165 -2.02 -1.43 10.40
CA VAL A 165 -1.71 -0.62 9.23
C VAL A 165 -0.65 0.39 9.64
N LEU A 166 0.48 0.38 8.97
CA LEU A 166 1.50 1.41 9.15
C LEU A 166 1.26 2.57 8.18
N GLY A 167 1.53 3.77 8.64
CA GLY A 167 1.68 4.91 7.74
C GLY A 167 2.76 4.60 6.71
N ILE A 168 2.51 4.97 5.44
CA ILE A 168 3.51 4.87 4.37
C ILE A 168 4.68 5.77 4.75
N PHE A 169 5.89 5.24 4.73
CA PHE A 169 7.08 5.95 5.17
C PHE A 169 7.36 7.21 4.32
N PRO A 170 8.04 8.22 4.91
CA PRO A 170 8.45 9.39 4.18
C PRO A 170 9.42 9.00 3.06
N ARG A 171 9.37 9.75 1.97
CA ARG A 171 10.28 9.63 0.84
C ARG A 171 10.66 11.01 0.31
N GLY A 172 11.71 11.08 -0.53
CA GLY A 172 12.24 12.37 -0.97
C GLY A 172 13.00 13.10 0.14
N ALA A 173 13.71 14.16 -0.20
CA ALA A 173 14.61 14.83 0.73
C ALA A 173 13.88 15.56 1.86
N ASP A 174 12.79 16.23 1.55
CA ASP A 174 12.07 17.09 2.47
C ASP A 174 10.56 17.15 2.20
N LYS A 175 9.84 17.95 2.94
CA LYS A 175 8.37 18.11 2.86
C LYS A 175 7.85 18.67 1.54
N ASN A 176 8.72 19.22 0.67
CA ASN A 176 8.32 19.76 -0.63
C ASN A 176 8.32 18.69 -1.72
N ASP A 177 8.82 17.48 -1.43
CA ASP A 177 8.75 16.35 -2.36
C ASP A 177 7.29 15.93 -2.59
N LYS A 178 6.85 15.97 -3.84
CA LYS A 178 5.45 15.71 -4.23
C LYS A 178 5.01 14.28 -3.89
N PHE A 179 5.91 13.32 -3.95
CA PHE A 179 5.59 11.93 -3.61
C PHE A 179 5.48 11.75 -2.09
N ARG A 180 6.28 12.50 -1.31
CA ARG A 180 6.10 12.56 0.14
C ARG A 180 4.73 13.13 0.49
N GLN A 181 4.38 14.27 -0.07
CA GLN A 181 3.08 14.93 0.16
C GLN A 181 1.92 13.99 -0.16
N GLN A 182 2.01 13.22 -1.24
CA GLN A 182 0.98 12.24 -1.60
C GLN A 182 0.92 11.08 -0.60
N ASN A 183 2.07 10.55 -0.13
CA ASN A 183 2.08 9.52 0.91
C ASN A 183 1.45 10.04 2.20
N GLU A 184 1.80 11.26 2.62
CA GLU A 184 1.23 11.91 3.81
C GLU A 184 -0.30 12.12 3.68
N ALA A 185 -0.78 12.55 2.49
CA ALA A 185 -2.20 12.66 2.21
C ALA A 185 -2.90 11.28 2.28
N THR A 186 -2.26 10.22 1.76
CA THR A 186 -2.77 8.84 1.90
C THR A 186 -2.83 8.43 3.37
N ASN A 187 -1.78 8.72 4.16
CA ASN A 187 -1.71 8.40 5.58
C ASN A 187 -2.83 9.08 6.38
N ALA A 188 -3.14 10.33 6.06
CA ALA A 188 -4.24 11.06 6.68
C ALA A 188 -5.60 10.37 6.48
N ILE A 189 -5.82 9.76 5.30
CA ILE A 189 -7.05 9.03 4.99
C ILE A 189 -7.06 7.66 5.69
N ILE A 190 -6.00 6.85 5.53
CA ILE A 190 -5.97 5.47 6.05
C ILE A 190 -5.94 5.40 7.57
N LYS A 191 -5.51 6.45 8.26
CA LYS A 191 -5.64 6.59 9.71
C LYS A 191 -7.09 6.41 10.16
N GLY A 192 -8.06 6.90 9.37
CA GLY A 192 -9.49 6.77 9.63
C GLY A 192 -10.05 5.35 9.43
N TYR A 193 -9.25 4.38 8.97
CA TYR A 193 -9.69 2.98 8.83
C TYR A 193 -9.49 2.16 10.10
N ALA A 194 -8.77 2.69 11.08
CA ALA A 194 -8.60 2.05 12.37
C ALA A 194 -9.91 2.04 13.16
N ASP A 195 -10.33 0.86 13.62
CA ASP A 195 -11.52 0.67 14.45
C ASP A 195 -11.19 0.41 15.92
N GLY A 196 -9.90 0.28 16.24
CA GLY A 196 -9.39 -0.02 17.58
C GLY A 196 -9.72 -1.43 18.09
N LYS A 197 -10.28 -2.30 17.25
CA LYS A 197 -10.68 -3.68 17.60
C LYS A 197 -9.97 -4.70 16.73
N LYS A 198 -10.09 -4.59 15.41
CA LYS A 198 -9.47 -5.47 14.42
C LYS A 198 -8.42 -4.75 13.58
N VAL A 199 -8.62 -3.48 13.29
CA VAL A 199 -7.71 -2.64 12.52
C VAL A 199 -7.14 -1.55 13.42
N PHE A 200 -5.83 -1.46 13.44
CA PHE A 200 -5.05 -0.48 14.18
C PHE A 200 -4.19 0.32 13.20
N PHE A 201 -3.91 1.57 13.51
CA PHE A 201 -3.03 2.41 12.71
C PHE A 201 -1.86 2.90 13.56
N LEU A 202 -0.66 2.89 12.98
CA LEU A 202 0.53 3.45 13.60
C LEU A 202 1.35 4.18 12.53
N ASP A 203 1.58 5.47 12.73
CA ASP A 203 2.50 6.24 11.92
C ASP A 203 3.82 6.42 12.69
N VAL A 204 4.89 5.98 12.07
CA VAL A 204 6.25 6.08 12.62
C VAL A 204 7.14 7.00 11.79
N SER A 205 6.55 7.77 10.88
CA SER A 205 7.27 8.63 9.92
C SER A 205 8.20 9.62 10.59
N ASP A 206 7.78 10.19 11.73
CA ASP A 206 8.57 11.15 12.52
C ASP A 206 9.89 10.57 13.05
N LYS A 207 9.97 9.24 13.22
CA LYS A 207 11.18 8.55 13.70
C LYS A 207 12.31 8.51 12.68
N PHE A 208 11.98 8.74 11.40
CA PHE A 208 12.95 8.75 10.30
C PHE A 208 13.44 10.16 9.96
N LEU A 209 12.76 11.20 10.45
CA LEU A 209 12.99 12.58 10.04
C LEU A 209 13.82 13.34 11.09
N GLU A 210 14.63 14.28 10.60
CA GLU A 210 15.25 15.31 11.44
C GLU A 210 14.18 16.31 11.91
N ALA A 211 14.53 17.15 12.89
CA ALA A 211 13.60 18.13 13.49
C ALA A 211 13.02 19.14 12.46
N ASP A 212 13.74 19.41 11.39
CA ASP A 212 13.28 20.27 10.28
C ASP A 212 12.43 19.55 9.22
N GLY A 213 12.19 18.24 9.40
CA GLY A 213 11.46 17.39 8.48
C GLY A 213 12.29 16.82 7.33
N THR A 214 13.61 17.01 7.34
CA THR A 214 14.53 16.42 6.36
C THR A 214 14.65 14.90 6.58
N LEU A 215 14.66 14.12 5.49
CA LEU A 215 14.95 12.69 5.51
C LEU A 215 16.45 12.46 5.33
N PRO A 216 17.20 12.02 6.36
CA PRO A 216 18.64 11.87 6.25
C PRO A 216 19.03 10.62 5.45
N LYS A 217 19.96 10.78 4.51
CA LYS A 217 20.54 9.65 3.75
C LYS A 217 21.28 8.64 4.62
N SER A 218 21.66 9.02 5.83
CA SER A 218 22.25 8.11 6.84
C SER A 218 21.24 7.06 7.35
N ILE A 219 19.94 7.24 7.07
CA ILE A 219 18.85 6.34 7.44
C ILE A 219 18.23 5.73 6.18
N MET A 220 17.95 6.53 5.15
CA MET A 220 17.43 6.10 3.84
C MET A 220 18.34 6.61 2.73
N PRO A 221 19.37 5.84 2.30
CA PRO A 221 20.41 6.33 1.38
C PRO A 221 19.90 6.82 0.03
N ASP A 222 18.82 6.22 -0.47
CA ASP A 222 18.14 6.58 -1.71
C ASP A 222 16.86 7.43 -1.48
N LEU A 223 16.69 7.94 -0.24
CA LEU A 223 15.53 8.72 0.20
C LEU A 223 14.18 7.96 0.06
N LEU A 224 14.23 6.62 0.14
CA LEU A 224 13.06 5.76 0.05
C LEU A 224 13.19 4.49 0.91
N HIS A 225 14.31 3.79 0.79
CA HIS A 225 14.50 2.49 1.43
C HIS A 225 15.37 2.61 2.68
N PRO A 226 14.90 2.15 3.84
CA PRO A 226 15.71 2.12 5.05
C PRO A 226 16.97 1.26 4.87
N ASN A 227 18.08 1.69 5.47
CA ASN A 227 19.22 0.83 5.73
C ASN A 227 19.03 0.07 7.06
N GLU A 228 20.03 -0.65 7.54
CA GLU A 228 19.95 -1.42 8.80
C GLU A 228 19.54 -0.54 10.00
N LYS A 229 20.10 0.66 10.11
CA LYS A 229 19.71 1.63 11.15
C LYS A 229 18.22 2.03 11.03
N GLY A 230 17.75 2.25 9.80
CA GLY A 230 16.35 2.55 9.54
C GLY A 230 15.43 1.38 9.91
N TYR A 231 15.84 0.14 9.67
CA TYR A 231 15.10 -1.05 10.10
C TYR A 231 15.07 -1.21 11.62
N GLN A 232 16.15 -0.85 12.32
CA GLN A 232 16.15 -0.83 13.78
C GLN A 232 15.14 0.22 14.31
N ILE A 233 15.18 1.44 13.75
CA ILE A 233 14.20 2.50 14.11
C ILE A 233 12.78 2.03 13.89
N TRP A 234 12.48 1.42 12.74
CA TRP A 234 11.16 0.88 12.44
C TRP A 234 10.75 -0.19 13.45
N SER A 235 11.65 -1.15 13.70
CA SER A 235 11.39 -2.23 14.67
C SER A 235 11.05 -1.67 16.04
N ASP A 236 11.89 -0.81 16.59
CA ASP A 236 11.74 -0.23 17.93
C ASP A 236 10.42 0.55 18.07
N ALA A 237 10.05 1.28 17.00
CA ALA A 237 8.84 2.11 17.01
C ALA A 237 7.54 1.30 17.03
N MET A 238 7.53 0.06 16.50
CA MET A 238 6.30 -0.74 16.41
C MET A 238 6.27 -1.97 17.33
N GLU A 239 7.42 -2.38 17.90
CA GLU A 239 7.57 -3.65 18.61
C GLU A 239 6.56 -3.81 19.75
N ALA A 240 6.40 -2.78 20.58
CA ALA A 240 5.46 -2.82 21.71
C ALA A 240 4.01 -3.04 21.20
N LYS A 241 3.61 -2.36 20.12
CA LYS A 241 2.26 -2.50 19.55
C LYS A 241 2.06 -3.87 18.93
N VAL A 242 3.02 -4.37 18.17
CA VAL A 242 2.93 -5.72 17.58
C VAL A 242 2.82 -6.79 18.68
N LYS A 243 3.63 -6.71 19.74
CA LYS A 243 3.55 -7.65 20.88
C LYS A 243 2.21 -7.58 21.63
N GLU A 244 1.60 -6.40 21.71
CA GLU A 244 0.24 -6.23 22.24
C GLU A 244 -0.79 -6.97 21.39
N LEU A 245 -0.67 -6.85 20.06
CA LEU A 245 -1.62 -7.47 19.12
C LEU A 245 -1.51 -9.00 19.06
N LEU A 246 -0.35 -9.56 19.39
CA LEU A 246 -0.11 -11.01 19.41
C LEU A 246 -0.71 -11.72 20.65
N LYS A 247 -1.10 -10.98 21.66
CA LYS A 247 -1.81 -11.49 22.85
C LYS A 247 -3.28 -11.78 22.52
#